data_e750c8d60d74c587cbc94d7543c54bbf
#
_entry.id   e750c8d60d74c587cbc94d7543c54bbf
#
_cell.length_a   1.000
_cell.length_b   1.000
_cell.length_c   1.000
_cell.angle_alpha   90.00
_cell.angle_beta   90.00
_cell.angle_gamma   90.00
#
_symmetry.space_group_name_H-M   'P 1'
#
loop_
_entity.id
_entity.type
_entity.pdbx_description
1 polymer ?
#
loop_
_entity_poly.entity_id
_entity_poly.type
_entity_poly.pdbx_seq_one_letter_code
_entity_poly.pdbx_strand_id
1 'polypeptide(L)'
;GIIAQTDKKKDKKDQGVRTMTIPISIFTNEELKIDQAQEFIEAGDIIVKENKEEQTVLSIRSVTNTPLHLAVLIQDNLTTDVNLQLDDIKKFIRRLPPDSKVFVGYLRAGTTEVRQKFTPDLEKAAAAIRIVPGVAALAPNSPYQGINEVLDRFDALPTGRRAILLVSDGFDAFDSATPGQSLDLDKAILKAQRRSVAVYSIYTTATATEGGDSRRVLAAQGSLARLSDETGGRAFIQGTRAPISFEPFFKDLNIMLNRQFALTYLSTHPKKGFYKIEVISTNPKVRIEHPKGYYYRGRQ
;
A
#
# COMPACT_ATOMS: atom_id res chain seq x y z
N GLY A 1 60.85 24.44 -27.97
CA GLY A 1 59.65 23.64 -28.02
C GLY A 1 58.92 23.72 -26.69
N ILE A 2 57.83 24.48 -26.62
CA ILE A 2 56.97 24.61 -25.45
C ILE A 2 55.84 23.60 -25.64
N ILE A 3 55.77 22.60 -24.77
CA ILE A 3 54.67 21.63 -24.72
C ILE A 3 53.57 22.25 -23.83
N ALA A 4 52.45 22.64 -24.43
CA ALA A 4 51.28 23.05 -23.73
C ALA A 4 50.56 21.82 -23.11
N GLN A 5 50.52 21.73 -21.81
CA GLN A 5 49.64 20.83 -21.10
C GLN A 5 48.20 21.33 -21.20
N THR A 6 47.35 20.61 -21.92
CA THR A 6 45.92 20.81 -21.94
C THR A 6 45.34 20.16 -20.67
N ASP A 7 45.00 20.99 -19.68
CA ASP A 7 44.16 20.60 -18.56
C ASP A 7 42.78 20.16 -19.06
N LYS A 8 42.55 18.87 -19.07
CA LYS A 8 41.18 18.31 -19.19
C LYS A 8 40.39 18.66 -17.91
N LYS A 9 39.71 19.82 -17.91
CA LYS A 9 38.59 20.05 -17.01
C LYS A 9 37.60 18.91 -17.22
N LYS A 10 37.53 18.00 -16.25
CA LYS A 10 36.40 17.11 -16.10
C LYS A 10 35.17 17.97 -15.86
N ASP A 11 34.32 18.09 -16.85
CA ASP A 11 32.96 18.58 -16.67
C ASP A 11 32.28 17.76 -15.57
N LYS A 12 32.17 18.35 -14.39
CA LYS A 12 31.20 17.89 -13.38
C LYS A 12 29.84 18.09 -14.03
N LYS A 13 29.31 17.03 -14.66
CA LYS A 13 27.89 16.96 -15.03
C LYS A 13 27.11 17.35 -13.79
N ASP A 14 26.42 18.47 -13.89
CA ASP A 14 25.43 18.95 -12.93
C ASP A 14 24.48 17.76 -12.62
N GLN A 15 24.73 17.08 -11.51
CA GLN A 15 23.86 15.98 -11.06
C GLN A 15 22.60 16.67 -10.54
N GLY A 16 21.61 16.82 -11.42
CA GLY A 16 20.34 17.43 -11.08
C GLY A 16 19.72 16.72 -9.87
N VAL A 17 19.62 17.47 -8.79
CA VAL A 17 18.99 17.03 -7.54
C VAL A 17 17.49 17.27 -7.68
N ARG A 18 16.68 16.38 -7.11
CA ARG A 18 15.23 16.53 -7.10
C ARG A 18 14.65 16.26 -5.71
N THR A 19 13.59 16.97 -5.39
CA THR A 19 12.83 16.74 -4.16
C THR A 19 11.87 15.59 -4.36
N MET A 20 11.89 14.62 -3.44
CA MET A 20 10.97 13.49 -3.39
C MET A 20 10.19 13.49 -2.07
N THR A 21 8.90 13.17 -2.15
CA THR A 21 8.06 12.96 -0.98
C THR A 21 7.43 11.58 -1.04
N ILE A 22 7.59 10.82 0.03
CA ILE A 22 7.02 9.48 0.18
C ILE A 22 6.17 9.41 1.45
N PRO A 23 5.09 8.61 1.45
CA PRO A 23 4.34 8.32 2.66
C PRO A 23 5.12 7.31 3.51
N ILE A 24 5.19 7.57 4.81
CA ILE A 24 5.72 6.64 5.80
C ILE A 24 4.75 6.54 6.97
N SER A 25 4.75 5.41 7.67
CA SER A 25 4.04 5.24 8.93
C SER A 25 5.04 4.91 10.03
N ILE A 26 4.94 5.59 11.16
CA ILE A 26 5.91 5.48 12.24
C ILE A 26 5.25 4.89 13.47
N PHE A 27 5.83 3.82 13.99
CA PHE A 27 5.35 3.10 15.16
C PHE A 27 6.42 3.02 16.23
N THR A 28 5.99 2.86 17.47
CA THR A 28 6.84 2.40 18.56
C THR A 28 6.27 1.11 19.12
N ASN A 29 7.09 0.33 19.82
CA ASN A 29 6.65 -0.87 20.53
C ASN A 29 5.69 -0.55 21.70
N GLU A 30 5.67 0.69 22.14
CA GLU A 30 4.70 1.25 23.09
C GLU A 30 3.69 2.04 22.27
N GLU A 31 2.38 1.92 22.60
CA GLU A 31 1.32 2.71 21.97
C GLU A 31 1.49 4.20 22.28
N LEU A 32 2.38 4.87 21.54
CA LEU A 32 2.59 6.30 21.71
C LEU A 32 1.38 7.08 21.20
N LYS A 33 0.97 8.08 21.95
CA LYS A 33 0.03 9.10 21.49
C LYS A 33 0.67 9.85 20.31
N ILE A 34 -0.18 10.30 19.36
CA ILE A 34 0.26 11.00 18.13
C ILE A 34 1.25 12.12 18.42
N ASP A 35 1.00 12.90 19.47
CA ASP A 35 1.83 14.03 19.88
C ASP A 35 3.24 13.59 20.33
N GLN A 36 3.37 12.44 20.95
CA GLN A 36 4.67 11.89 21.37
C GLN A 36 5.48 11.37 20.18
N ALA A 37 4.84 10.90 19.10
CA ALA A 37 5.54 10.47 17.89
C ALA A 37 6.23 11.64 17.17
N GLN A 38 5.70 12.86 17.25
CA GLN A 38 6.33 14.05 16.70
C GLN A 38 7.54 14.51 17.54
N GLU A 39 7.51 14.36 18.85
CA GLU A 39 8.63 14.73 19.75
C GLU A 39 9.84 13.80 19.60
N PHE A 40 9.63 12.54 19.18
CA PHE A 40 10.69 11.52 19.04
C PHE A 40 11.35 11.47 17.66
N ILE A 41 10.87 12.23 16.68
CA ILE A 41 11.35 12.15 15.30
C ILE A 41 11.86 13.51 14.87
N GLU A 42 13.11 13.73 15.16
CA GLU A 42 13.85 14.77 14.46
C GLU A 42 14.27 14.22 13.07
N ALA A 43 14.36 15.10 12.08
CA ALA A 43 14.81 14.72 10.74
C ALA A 43 16.17 13.99 10.76
N GLY A 44 17.00 14.27 11.77
CA GLY A 44 18.29 13.62 12.02
C GLY A 44 18.22 12.17 12.48
N ASP A 45 17.05 11.70 12.95
CA ASP A 45 16.87 10.31 13.41
C ASP A 45 16.46 9.35 12.28
N ILE A 46 16.22 9.87 11.07
CA ILE A 46 15.80 9.08 9.92
C ILE A 46 16.87 9.10 8.84
N ILE A 47 17.26 7.91 8.42
CA ILE A 47 18.15 7.67 7.30
C ILE A 47 17.31 7.17 6.11
N VAL A 48 17.41 7.87 4.98
CA VAL A 48 16.79 7.47 3.71
C VAL A 48 17.88 7.00 2.76
N LYS A 49 17.72 5.81 2.20
CA LYS A 49 18.58 5.31 1.13
C LYS A 49 17.78 5.08 -0.14
N GLU A 50 18.31 5.54 -1.26
CA GLU A 50 17.79 5.31 -2.59
C GLU A 50 18.81 4.49 -3.38
N ASN A 51 18.46 3.27 -3.81
CA ASN A 51 19.40 2.29 -4.40
C ASN A 51 20.67 2.07 -3.55
N LYS A 52 20.53 2.03 -2.23
CA LYS A 52 21.59 1.90 -1.22
C LYS A 52 22.44 3.18 -0.99
N GLU A 53 22.20 4.25 -1.72
CA GLU A 53 22.87 5.54 -1.52
C GLU A 53 22.07 6.39 -0.55
N GLU A 54 22.71 6.91 0.48
CA GLU A 54 22.08 7.79 1.47
C GLU A 54 21.68 9.12 0.86
N GLN A 55 20.47 9.57 1.21
CA GLN A 55 19.85 10.79 0.70
C GLN A 55 19.60 11.77 1.85
N THR A 56 19.67 13.06 1.56
CA THR A 56 19.45 14.10 2.56
C THR A 56 17.97 14.26 2.87
N VAL A 57 17.55 14.02 4.11
CA VAL A 57 16.19 14.29 4.58
C VAL A 57 15.99 15.78 4.72
N LEU A 58 14.91 16.32 4.13
CA LEU A 58 14.56 17.73 4.17
C LEU A 58 13.50 18.03 5.23
N SER A 59 12.47 17.18 5.33
CA SER A 59 11.39 17.36 6.29
C SER A 59 10.58 16.09 6.52
N ILE A 60 9.95 16.02 7.69
CA ILE A 60 8.96 15.03 8.06
C ILE A 60 7.75 15.80 8.57
N ARG A 61 6.59 15.57 7.96
CA ARG A 61 5.38 16.30 8.29
C ARG A 61 4.21 15.35 8.47
N SER A 62 3.46 15.46 9.56
CA SER A 62 2.23 14.71 9.78
C SER A 62 1.20 15.02 8.69
N VAL A 63 0.52 13.99 8.21
CA VAL A 63 -0.56 14.09 7.22
C VAL A 63 -1.89 13.53 7.76
N THR A 64 -1.99 13.36 9.07
CA THR A 64 -3.10 12.69 9.75
C THR A 64 -4.48 13.26 9.38
N ASN A 65 -4.60 14.59 9.30
CA ASN A 65 -5.85 15.29 9.03
C ASN A 65 -6.07 15.59 7.54
N THR A 66 -5.20 15.07 6.66
CA THR A 66 -5.41 15.27 5.23
C THR A 66 -6.36 14.20 4.66
N PRO A 67 -7.15 14.55 3.62
CA PRO A 67 -8.06 13.61 2.98
C PRO A 67 -7.37 12.32 2.53
N LEU A 68 -8.04 11.19 2.69
CA LEU A 68 -7.60 9.89 2.21
C LEU A 68 -8.40 9.47 0.98
N HIS A 69 -7.74 9.11 -0.10
CA HIS A 69 -8.35 8.45 -1.25
C HIS A 69 -8.22 6.93 -1.07
N LEU A 70 -9.32 6.28 -0.72
CA LEU A 70 -9.38 4.87 -0.36
C LEU A 70 -10.19 4.07 -1.38
N ALA A 71 -9.61 3.02 -1.95
CA ALA A 71 -10.38 1.99 -2.63
C ALA A 71 -10.60 0.79 -1.69
N VAL A 72 -11.86 0.44 -1.46
CA VAL A 72 -12.25 -0.77 -0.72
C VAL A 72 -12.57 -1.84 -1.74
N LEU A 73 -11.80 -2.93 -1.73
CA LEU A 73 -11.91 -4.04 -2.64
C LEU A 73 -12.19 -5.32 -1.86
N ILE A 74 -13.28 -6.00 -2.18
CA ILE A 74 -13.70 -7.24 -1.54
C ILE A 74 -13.77 -8.33 -2.60
N GLN A 75 -13.11 -9.44 -2.37
CA GLN A 75 -13.18 -10.58 -3.27
C GLN A 75 -14.57 -11.24 -3.18
N ASP A 76 -15.20 -11.52 -4.33
CA ASP A 76 -16.62 -11.89 -4.39
C ASP A 76 -16.89 -13.37 -4.04
N ASN A 77 -15.90 -14.23 -4.12
CA ASN A 77 -16.00 -15.66 -3.83
C ASN A 77 -15.48 -16.06 -2.43
N LEU A 78 -15.42 -15.10 -1.51
CA LEU A 78 -15.11 -15.37 -0.10
C LEU A 78 -16.20 -16.20 0.55
N THR A 79 -15.87 -16.88 1.65
CA THR A 79 -16.87 -17.56 2.49
C THR A 79 -17.83 -16.55 3.12
N THR A 80 -19.05 -16.98 3.42
CA THR A 80 -20.10 -16.09 3.96
C THR A 80 -19.76 -15.50 5.32
N ASP A 81 -18.76 -16.03 6.03
CA ASP A 81 -18.29 -15.51 7.32
C ASP A 81 -17.86 -14.03 7.23
N VAL A 82 -17.34 -13.60 6.06
CA VAL A 82 -16.99 -12.20 5.83
C VAL A 82 -18.19 -11.26 5.97
N ASN A 83 -19.40 -11.75 5.73
CA ASN A 83 -20.61 -10.93 5.83
C ASN A 83 -20.87 -10.41 7.24
N LEU A 84 -20.40 -11.12 8.26
CA LEU A 84 -20.49 -10.71 9.66
C LEU A 84 -19.59 -9.50 9.96
N GLN A 85 -18.60 -9.25 9.11
CA GLN A 85 -17.59 -8.20 9.27
C GLN A 85 -17.87 -6.95 8.41
N LEU A 86 -18.89 -6.98 7.53
CA LEU A 86 -19.15 -5.87 6.59
C LEU A 86 -19.53 -4.57 7.31
N ASP A 87 -20.18 -4.67 8.48
CA ASP A 87 -20.51 -3.50 9.27
C ASP A 87 -19.28 -2.80 9.86
N ASP A 88 -18.23 -3.54 10.16
CA ASP A 88 -16.96 -2.96 10.60
C ASP A 88 -16.29 -2.18 9.46
N ILE A 89 -16.36 -2.70 8.22
CA ILE A 89 -15.89 -1.98 7.02
C ILE A 89 -16.69 -0.69 6.83
N LYS A 90 -18.03 -0.75 6.93
CA LYS A 90 -18.90 0.43 6.81
C LYS A 90 -18.60 1.48 7.89
N LYS A 91 -18.43 1.05 9.14
CA LYS A 91 -18.05 1.94 10.26
C LYS A 91 -16.69 2.59 10.01
N PHE A 92 -15.72 1.85 9.49
CA PHE A 92 -14.40 2.38 9.14
C PHE A 92 -14.51 3.46 8.06
N ILE A 93 -15.25 3.21 6.98
CA ILE A 93 -15.48 4.19 5.90
C ILE A 93 -16.05 5.50 6.46
N ARG A 94 -17.08 5.42 7.32
CA ARG A 94 -17.76 6.58 7.92
C ARG A 94 -16.88 7.44 8.82
N ARG A 95 -15.79 6.87 9.34
CA ARG A 95 -14.85 7.54 10.27
C ARG A 95 -13.64 8.15 9.56
N LEU A 96 -13.57 8.08 8.24
CA LEU A 96 -12.48 8.68 7.49
C LEU A 96 -12.48 10.21 7.65
N PRO A 97 -11.31 10.86 7.53
CA PRO A 97 -11.21 12.32 7.58
C PRO A 97 -12.15 13.00 6.56
N PRO A 98 -12.61 14.23 6.85
CA PRO A 98 -13.39 15.02 5.90
C PRO A 98 -12.73 15.10 4.52
N ASP A 99 -13.51 15.22 3.47
CA ASP A 99 -13.09 15.29 2.06
C ASP A 99 -12.36 14.03 1.53
N SER A 100 -12.26 12.97 2.33
CA SER A 100 -11.79 11.67 1.85
C SER A 100 -12.72 11.17 0.74
N LYS A 101 -12.14 10.49 -0.27
CA LYS A 101 -12.92 9.90 -1.36
C LYS A 101 -12.79 8.39 -1.31
N VAL A 102 -13.92 7.69 -1.37
CA VAL A 102 -13.96 6.24 -1.28
C VAL A 102 -14.52 5.63 -2.55
N PHE A 103 -13.82 4.63 -3.06
CA PHE A 103 -14.25 3.72 -4.11
C PHE A 103 -14.62 2.38 -3.48
N VAL A 104 -15.68 1.73 -3.97
CA VAL A 104 -16.06 0.37 -3.54
C VAL A 104 -16.18 -0.52 -4.77
N GLY A 105 -15.48 -1.64 -4.74
CA GLY A 105 -15.52 -2.64 -5.80
C GLY A 105 -15.41 -4.06 -5.27
N TYR A 106 -15.92 -5.00 -6.07
CA TYR A 106 -15.82 -6.43 -5.80
C TYR A 106 -14.95 -7.10 -6.87
N LEU A 107 -13.97 -7.88 -6.42
CA LEU A 107 -13.07 -8.61 -7.31
C LEU A 107 -13.74 -9.91 -7.76
N ARG A 108 -14.01 -10.02 -9.04
CA ARG A 108 -14.69 -11.16 -9.62
C ARG A 108 -14.07 -11.56 -10.95
N ALA A 109 -13.67 -12.83 -11.07
CA ALA A 109 -13.11 -13.39 -12.31
C ALA A 109 -12.01 -12.52 -12.98
N GLY A 110 -11.08 -11.99 -12.17
CA GLY A 110 -9.96 -11.15 -12.64
C GLY A 110 -10.31 -9.71 -12.97
N THR A 111 -11.56 -9.28 -12.79
CA THR A 111 -12.03 -7.91 -13.03
C THR A 111 -12.59 -7.28 -11.76
N THR A 112 -12.92 -5.99 -11.83
CA THR A 112 -13.55 -5.27 -10.72
C THR A 112 -14.98 -4.88 -11.06
N GLU A 113 -15.96 -5.48 -10.36
CA GLU A 113 -17.33 -4.99 -10.34
C GLU A 113 -17.38 -3.68 -9.53
N VAL A 114 -17.55 -2.55 -10.20
CA VAL A 114 -17.62 -1.24 -9.56
C VAL A 114 -18.99 -1.04 -8.93
N ARG A 115 -19.05 -0.95 -7.59
CA ARG A 115 -20.28 -0.63 -6.85
C ARG A 115 -20.44 0.88 -6.62
N GLN A 116 -19.31 1.55 -6.32
CA GLN A 116 -19.26 3.00 -6.15
C GLN A 116 -17.92 3.52 -6.68
N LYS A 117 -17.97 4.46 -7.60
CA LYS A 117 -16.79 5.23 -8.02
C LYS A 117 -16.35 6.15 -6.89
N PHE A 118 -15.11 6.66 -6.93
CA PHE A 118 -14.62 7.60 -5.92
C PHE A 118 -15.62 8.72 -5.64
N THR A 119 -16.10 8.77 -4.40
CA THR A 119 -17.06 9.76 -3.92
C THR A 119 -16.63 10.33 -2.57
N PRO A 120 -16.82 11.63 -2.30
CA PRO A 120 -16.63 12.20 -0.98
C PRO A 120 -17.82 11.90 -0.04
N ASP A 121 -18.95 11.39 -0.56
CA ASP A 121 -20.09 10.96 0.22
C ASP A 121 -19.80 9.59 0.86
N LEU A 122 -19.34 9.61 2.12
CA LEU A 122 -18.93 8.41 2.87
C LEU A 122 -20.11 7.50 3.18
N GLU A 123 -21.33 8.05 3.35
CA GLU A 123 -22.54 7.25 3.56
C GLU A 123 -22.92 6.48 2.29
N LYS A 124 -22.84 7.13 1.14
CA LYS A 124 -23.07 6.50 -0.16
C LYS A 124 -22.04 5.40 -0.42
N ALA A 125 -20.77 5.63 -0.07
CA ALA A 125 -19.71 4.62 -0.19
C ALA A 125 -19.99 3.44 0.75
N ALA A 126 -20.32 3.67 2.01
CA ALA A 126 -20.64 2.62 2.97
C ALA A 126 -21.87 1.80 2.55
N ALA A 127 -22.91 2.45 2.01
CA ALA A 127 -24.11 1.79 1.51
C ALA A 127 -23.86 0.90 0.27
N ALA A 128 -22.77 1.14 -0.47
CA ALA A 128 -22.38 0.32 -1.63
C ALA A 128 -21.79 -1.05 -1.24
N ILE A 129 -21.43 -1.23 0.05
CA ILE A 129 -20.97 -2.52 0.58
C ILE A 129 -22.15 -3.49 0.62
N ARG A 130 -22.03 -4.60 -0.10
CA ARG A 130 -23.04 -5.67 -0.18
C ARG A 130 -22.53 -6.97 0.38
N ILE A 131 -23.42 -7.89 0.68
CA ILE A 131 -23.08 -9.26 1.07
C ILE A 131 -22.34 -10.00 -0.06
N VAL A 132 -21.47 -10.90 0.34
CA VAL A 132 -20.79 -11.86 -0.53
C VAL A 132 -21.62 -13.13 -0.57
N PRO A 133 -21.89 -13.69 -1.77
CA PRO A 133 -22.82 -14.82 -1.91
C PRO A 133 -22.26 -16.15 -1.39
N GLY A 134 -20.95 -16.26 -1.15
CA GLY A 134 -20.32 -17.49 -0.66
C GLY A 134 -20.29 -18.61 -1.68
N VAL A 135 -20.30 -18.29 -2.97
CA VAL A 135 -20.26 -19.27 -4.05
C VAL A 135 -18.84 -19.34 -4.64
N ALA A 136 -18.47 -20.54 -5.07
CA ALA A 136 -17.20 -20.73 -5.75
C ALA A 136 -17.15 -19.89 -7.03
N ALA A 137 -15.96 -19.38 -7.36
CA ALA A 137 -15.76 -18.68 -8.62
C ALA A 137 -16.01 -19.61 -9.80
N LEU A 138 -16.81 -19.16 -10.76
CA LEU A 138 -17.11 -19.91 -11.99
C LEU A 138 -15.94 -19.94 -12.99
N ALA A 139 -14.94 -19.07 -12.77
CA ALA A 139 -13.73 -18.95 -13.58
C ALA A 139 -12.51 -18.79 -12.69
N PRO A 140 -11.29 -19.10 -13.19
CA PRO A 140 -10.07 -18.78 -12.51
C PRO A 140 -10.07 -17.31 -12.08
N ASN A 141 -9.57 -17.02 -10.88
CA ASN A 141 -9.58 -15.70 -10.28
C ASN A 141 -8.18 -15.30 -9.85
N SER A 142 -7.81 -14.04 -10.10
CA SER A 142 -6.65 -13.39 -9.51
C SER A 142 -7.10 -12.07 -8.91
N PRO A 143 -6.99 -11.87 -7.58
CA PRO A 143 -7.31 -10.59 -6.98
C PRO A 143 -6.40 -9.48 -7.52
N TYR A 144 -5.19 -9.82 -7.94
CA TYR A 144 -4.18 -8.86 -8.41
C TYR A 144 -4.51 -8.23 -9.76
N GLN A 145 -5.25 -8.94 -10.64
CA GLN A 145 -5.75 -8.36 -11.90
C GLN A 145 -6.74 -7.23 -11.63
N GLY A 146 -7.72 -7.47 -10.74
CA GLY A 146 -8.67 -6.44 -10.36
C GLY A 146 -8.01 -5.24 -9.65
N ILE A 147 -7.00 -5.50 -8.80
CA ILE A 147 -6.20 -4.43 -8.18
C ILE A 147 -5.50 -3.59 -9.26
N ASN A 148 -4.90 -4.24 -10.27
CA ASN A 148 -4.25 -3.54 -11.38
C ASN A 148 -5.21 -2.62 -12.13
N GLU A 149 -6.47 -3.03 -12.32
CA GLU A 149 -7.52 -2.21 -12.93
C GLU A 149 -7.87 -0.99 -12.06
N VAL A 150 -8.05 -1.20 -10.75
CA VAL A 150 -8.42 -0.12 -9.82
C VAL A 150 -7.31 0.89 -9.62
N LEU A 151 -6.05 0.47 -9.65
CA LEU A 151 -4.91 1.38 -9.53
C LEU A 151 -4.90 2.47 -10.62
N ASP A 152 -5.41 2.19 -11.83
CA ASP A 152 -5.52 3.21 -12.88
C ASP A 152 -6.50 4.32 -12.54
N ARG A 153 -7.50 4.05 -11.71
CA ARG A 153 -8.51 5.03 -11.30
C ARG A 153 -7.96 6.10 -10.37
N PHE A 154 -6.84 5.85 -9.70
CA PHE A 154 -6.15 6.84 -8.88
C PHE A 154 -5.47 7.95 -9.70
N ASP A 155 -5.26 7.76 -11.01
CA ASP A 155 -4.63 8.77 -11.87
C ASP A 155 -5.50 10.02 -12.02
N ALA A 156 -6.82 9.90 -11.88
CA ALA A 156 -7.78 11.01 -11.92
C ALA A 156 -7.90 11.78 -10.59
N LEU A 157 -7.20 11.35 -9.54
CA LEU A 157 -7.27 11.96 -8.23
C LEU A 157 -6.02 12.80 -7.95
N PRO A 158 -6.14 13.86 -7.12
CA PRO A 158 -4.98 14.60 -6.67
C PRO A 158 -3.94 13.71 -6.01
N THR A 159 -2.67 14.12 -6.08
CA THR A 159 -1.62 13.50 -5.29
C THR A 159 -1.88 13.72 -3.80
N GLY A 160 -1.57 12.73 -2.96
CA GLY A 160 -1.83 12.79 -1.53
C GLY A 160 -1.88 11.41 -0.91
N ARG A 161 -2.63 11.26 0.16
CA ARG A 161 -2.82 9.98 0.84
C ARG A 161 -3.69 9.07 -0.01
N ARG A 162 -3.14 7.96 -0.45
CA ARG A 162 -3.81 6.98 -1.31
C ARG A 162 -3.64 5.59 -0.74
N ALA A 163 -4.72 4.84 -0.63
CA ALA A 163 -4.68 3.48 -0.13
C ALA A 163 -5.70 2.57 -0.82
N ILE A 164 -5.41 1.27 -0.78
CA ILE A 164 -6.36 0.20 -1.04
C ILE A 164 -6.54 -0.58 0.26
N LEU A 165 -7.79 -0.83 0.65
CA LEU A 165 -8.18 -1.84 1.63
C LEU A 165 -8.67 -3.05 0.86
N LEU A 166 -7.91 -4.13 0.90
CA LEU A 166 -8.20 -5.39 0.22
C LEU A 166 -8.68 -6.44 1.21
N VAL A 167 -9.85 -7.02 0.97
CA VAL A 167 -10.34 -8.20 1.71
C VAL A 167 -10.33 -9.38 0.75
N SER A 168 -9.43 -10.34 0.97
CA SER A 168 -9.15 -11.41 -0.01
C SER A 168 -8.53 -12.64 0.67
N ASP A 169 -8.60 -13.78 0.01
CA ASP A 169 -7.81 -14.97 0.37
C ASP A 169 -6.39 -14.93 -0.22
N GLY A 170 -6.11 -13.98 -1.12
CA GLY A 170 -4.80 -13.79 -1.75
C GLY A 170 -4.42 -14.86 -2.77
N PHE A 171 -5.30 -15.82 -3.04
CA PHE A 171 -5.00 -16.89 -3.98
C PHE A 171 -5.09 -16.42 -5.43
N ASP A 172 -4.03 -16.66 -6.19
CA ASP A 172 -3.98 -16.43 -7.64
C ASP A 172 -4.13 -17.74 -8.39
N ALA A 173 -5.27 -17.94 -9.01
CA ALA A 173 -5.57 -19.16 -9.76
C ALA A 173 -4.77 -19.29 -11.07
N PHE A 174 -4.15 -18.22 -11.54
CA PHE A 174 -3.29 -18.21 -12.74
C PHE A 174 -1.81 -18.46 -12.40
N ASP A 175 -1.44 -18.49 -11.12
CA ASP A 175 -0.09 -18.83 -10.66
C ASP A 175 0.13 -20.34 -10.60
N SER A 176 0.11 -20.98 -11.78
CA SER A 176 0.12 -22.42 -11.89
C SER A 176 1.51 -23.07 -11.89
N ALA A 177 2.57 -22.31 -12.12
CA ALA A 177 3.91 -22.88 -12.36
C ALA A 177 4.83 -22.84 -11.13
N THR A 178 4.73 -21.80 -10.29
CA THR A 178 5.59 -21.68 -9.10
C THR A 178 4.84 -20.89 -8.03
N PRO A 179 4.41 -21.53 -6.93
CA PRO A 179 3.73 -20.85 -5.84
C PRO A 179 4.52 -19.64 -5.35
N GLY A 180 3.90 -18.44 -5.37
CA GLY A 180 4.51 -17.19 -4.94
C GLY A 180 5.17 -16.35 -6.04
N GLN A 181 5.09 -16.74 -7.32
CA GLN A 181 5.59 -15.96 -8.46
C GLN A 181 4.44 -15.55 -9.40
N SER A 182 3.51 -14.74 -8.90
CA SER A 182 2.44 -14.17 -9.71
C SER A 182 2.91 -12.93 -10.46
N LEU A 183 2.85 -12.97 -11.80
CA LEU A 183 3.12 -11.80 -12.64
C LEU A 183 2.13 -10.65 -12.38
N ASP A 184 0.89 -10.98 -12.06
CA ASP A 184 -0.14 -9.98 -11.77
C ASP A 184 0.10 -9.33 -10.40
N LEU A 185 0.62 -10.07 -9.42
CA LEU A 185 1.08 -9.52 -8.15
C LEU A 185 2.26 -8.56 -8.36
N ASP A 186 3.27 -8.95 -9.12
CA ASP A 186 4.43 -8.10 -9.41
C ASP A 186 4.02 -6.80 -10.11
N LYS A 187 3.10 -6.88 -11.08
CA LYS A 187 2.52 -5.71 -11.75
C LYS A 187 1.76 -4.83 -10.76
N ALA A 188 0.94 -5.42 -9.87
CA ALA A 188 0.16 -4.69 -8.87
C ALA A 188 1.09 -3.92 -7.92
N ILE A 189 2.14 -4.56 -7.42
CA ILE A 189 3.15 -3.92 -6.56
C ILE A 189 3.79 -2.72 -7.26
N LEU A 190 4.37 -2.94 -8.45
CA LEU A 190 5.02 -1.87 -9.21
C LEU A 190 4.06 -0.73 -9.54
N LYS A 191 2.83 -1.05 -9.87
CA LYS A 191 1.80 -0.07 -10.23
C LYS A 191 1.35 0.75 -9.03
N ALA A 192 1.20 0.11 -7.86
CA ALA A 192 0.89 0.78 -6.59
C ALA A 192 2.03 1.72 -6.17
N GLN A 193 3.28 1.25 -6.25
CA GLN A 193 4.47 2.06 -5.95
C GLN A 193 4.59 3.29 -6.87
N ARG A 194 4.31 3.13 -8.18
CA ARG A 194 4.30 4.24 -9.15
C ARG A 194 3.27 5.32 -8.83
N ARG A 195 2.20 4.98 -8.14
CA ARG A 195 1.09 5.86 -7.80
C ARG A 195 1.08 6.28 -6.34
N SER A 196 2.07 5.83 -5.58
CA SER A 196 2.14 6.04 -4.13
C SER A 196 0.86 5.60 -3.42
N VAL A 197 0.35 4.41 -3.78
CA VAL A 197 -0.81 3.78 -3.17
C VAL A 197 -0.33 2.69 -2.23
N ALA A 198 -0.61 2.83 -0.94
CA ALA A 198 -0.37 1.78 0.05
C ALA A 198 -1.49 0.74 0.00
N VAL A 199 -1.15 -0.55 0.11
CA VAL A 199 -2.16 -1.61 0.14
C VAL A 199 -2.21 -2.25 1.53
N TYR A 200 -3.38 -2.17 2.15
CA TYR A 200 -3.70 -2.85 3.41
C TYR A 200 -4.56 -4.05 3.09
N SER A 201 -4.10 -5.25 3.45
CA SER A 201 -4.80 -6.48 3.12
C SER A 201 -5.34 -7.15 4.38
N ILE A 202 -6.60 -7.56 4.37
CA ILE A 202 -7.20 -8.44 5.38
C ILE A 202 -7.37 -9.81 4.74
N TYR A 203 -6.69 -10.80 5.30
CA TYR A 203 -6.86 -12.18 4.88
C TYR A 203 -8.17 -12.76 5.43
N THR A 204 -8.94 -13.41 4.58
CA THR A 204 -10.05 -14.27 4.95
C THR A 204 -10.18 -15.42 3.95
N THR A 205 -10.91 -16.48 4.30
CA THR A 205 -11.02 -17.65 3.44
C THR A 205 -11.99 -17.44 2.29
N ALA A 206 -11.68 -18.05 1.15
CA ALA A 206 -12.62 -18.19 0.04
C ALA A 206 -13.13 -19.62 -0.05
N THR A 207 -14.25 -19.82 -0.74
CA THR A 207 -14.89 -21.14 -0.90
C THR A 207 -13.93 -22.16 -1.54
N ALA A 208 -13.05 -21.71 -2.43
CA ALA A 208 -12.06 -22.57 -3.09
C ALA A 208 -10.84 -22.90 -2.22
N THR A 209 -10.56 -22.11 -1.17
CA THR A 209 -9.42 -22.28 -0.27
C THR A 209 -9.81 -22.80 1.11
N GLU A 210 -11.10 -22.82 1.42
CA GLU A 210 -11.63 -23.40 2.65
C GLU A 210 -11.35 -24.91 2.71
N GLY A 211 -10.59 -25.35 3.73
CA GLY A 211 -10.17 -26.75 3.85
C GLY A 211 -9.09 -27.19 2.86
N GLY A 212 -8.50 -26.26 2.11
CA GLY A 212 -7.47 -26.52 1.12
C GLY A 212 -6.09 -26.88 1.69
N ASP A 213 -5.16 -27.18 0.77
CA ASP A 213 -3.76 -27.46 1.11
C ASP A 213 -3.15 -26.28 1.88
N SER A 214 -2.62 -26.56 3.06
CA SER A 214 -1.97 -25.55 3.93
C SER A 214 -0.85 -24.80 3.21
N ARG A 215 -0.15 -25.41 2.25
CA ARG A 215 0.89 -24.74 1.45
C ARG A 215 0.30 -23.66 0.55
N ARG A 216 -0.86 -23.90 -0.07
CA ARG A 216 -1.55 -22.90 -0.88
C ARG A 216 -2.00 -21.73 -0.05
N VAL A 217 -2.57 -21.99 1.12
CA VAL A 217 -2.99 -20.95 2.05
C VAL A 217 -1.81 -20.08 2.48
N LEU A 218 -0.70 -20.70 2.88
CA LEU A 218 0.51 -19.97 3.28
C LEU A 218 1.12 -19.16 2.13
N ALA A 219 1.15 -19.72 0.91
CA ALA A 219 1.63 -18.99 -0.26
C ALA A 219 0.74 -17.78 -0.59
N ALA A 220 -0.59 -17.92 -0.52
CA ALA A 220 -1.53 -16.85 -0.74
C ALA A 220 -1.41 -15.73 0.33
N GLN A 221 -1.28 -16.12 1.60
CA GLN A 221 -0.99 -15.17 2.70
C GLN A 221 0.36 -14.47 2.48
N GLY A 222 1.39 -15.19 2.04
CA GLY A 222 2.69 -14.62 1.67
C GLY A 222 2.58 -13.59 0.55
N SER A 223 1.72 -13.83 -0.44
CA SER A 223 1.46 -12.88 -1.53
C SER A 223 0.77 -11.60 -1.04
N LEU A 224 -0.22 -11.72 -0.14
CA LEU A 224 -0.85 -10.54 0.49
C LEU A 224 0.14 -9.77 1.37
N ALA A 225 0.95 -10.48 2.15
CA ALA A 225 1.98 -9.86 2.98
C ALA A 225 3.01 -9.10 2.13
N ARG A 226 3.47 -9.70 1.03
CA ARG A 226 4.39 -9.07 0.09
C ARG A 226 3.78 -7.83 -0.57
N LEU A 227 2.54 -7.93 -1.08
CA LEU A 227 1.82 -6.79 -1.68
C LEU A 227 1.77 -5.61 -0.72
N SER A 228 1.37 -5.88 0.52
CA SER A 228 1.21 -4.84 1.53
C SER A 228 2.57 -4.25 1.97
N ASP A 229 3.55 -5.07 2.30
CA ASP A 229 4.87 -4.62 2.76
C ASP A 229 5.60 -3.80 1.68
N GLU A 230 5.63 -4.27 0.43
CA GLU A 230 6.33 -3.56 -0.65
C GLU A 230 5.66 -2.24 -1.06
N THR A 231 4.38 -2.05 -0.73
CA THR A 231 3.63 -0.81 -1.02
C THR A 231 3.54 0.14 0.17
N GLY A 232 4.08 -0.24 1.33
CA GLY A 232 4.07 0.58 2.55
C GLY A 232 2.78 0.48 3.38
N GLY A 233 1.99 -0.55 3.14
CA GLY A 233 0.84 -0.93 3.97
C GLY A 233 1.16 -2.10 4.89
N ARG A 234 0.12 -2.83 5.30
CA ARG A 234 0.22 -4.01 6.17
C ARG A 234 -0.81 -5.06 5.80
N ALA A 235 -0.41 -6.35 5.89
CA ALA A 235 -1.34 -7.45 5.83
C ALA A 235 -1.77 -7.87 7.25
N PHE A 236 -3.07 -7.99 7.45
CA PHE A 236 -3.70 -8.48 8.68
C PHE A 236 -4.08 -9.95 8.46
N ILE A 237 -3.36 -10.83 9.12
CA ILE A 237 -3.49 -12.29 8.97
C ILE A 237 -3.61 -12.90 10.36
N GLN A 238 -4.70 -13.62 10.61
CA GLN A 238 -4.95 -14.32 11.87
C GLN A 238 -5.14 -15.82 11.60
N GLY A 239 -4.05 -16.57 11.60
CA GLY A 239 -4.09 -18.01 11.30
C GLY A 239 -4.47 -18.30 9.85
N THR A 240 -4.97 -19.51 9.60
CA THR A 240 -5.30 -20.03 8.25
C THR A 240 -6.80 -20.04 7.96
N ARG A 241 -7.62 -19.63 8.92
CA ARG A 241 -9.09 -19.57 8.82
C ARG A 241 -9.56 -18.12 8.71
N ALA A 242 -10.86 -17.96 8.42
CA ALA A 242 -11.49 -16.64 8.46
C ALA A 242 -11.38 -16.05 9.88
N PRO A 243 -11.00 -14.76 9.99
CA PRO A 243 -10.98 -14.07 11.29
C PRO A 243 -12.38 -13.98 11.91
N ILE A 244 -12.46 -14.11 13.23
CA ILE A 244 -13.73 -14.00 13.96
C ILE A 244 -14.24 -12.56 13.97
N SER A 245 -13.33 -11.59 13.96
CA SER A 245 -13.65 -10.15 13.92
C SER A 245 -12.58 -9.37 13.17
N PHE A 246 -13.01 -8.35 12.40
CA PHE A 246 -12.12 -7.37 11.78
C PHE A 246 -11.85 -6.16 12.68
N GLU A 247 -12.55 -6.04 13.82
CA GLU A 247 -12.40 -4.88 14.70
C GLU A 247 -10.95 -4.64 15.16
N PRO A 248 -10.16 -5.65 15.58
CA PRO A 248 -8.75 -5.44 15.92
C PRO A 248 -7.93 -4.92 14.75
N PHE A 249 -8.20 -5.41 13.53
CA PHE A 249 -7.49 -4.96 12.32
C PHE A 249 -7.81 -3.51 11.99
N PHE A 250 -9.07 -3.10 12.13
CA PHE A 250 -9.46 -1.70 11.93
C PHE A 250 -8.92 -0.78 13.02
N LYS A 251 -8.79 -1.27 14.26
CA LYS A 251 -8.10 -0.52 15.31
C LYS A 251 -6.66 -0.24 14.92
N ASP A 252 -5.92 -1.27 14.52
CA ASP A 252 -4.53 -1.13 14.07
C ASP A 252 -4.41 -0.26 12.83
N LEU A 253 -5.28 -0.45 11.83
CA LEU A 253 -5.30 0.35 10.60
C LEU A 253 -5.55 1.84 10.90
N ASN A 254 -6.48 2.16 11.81
CA ASN A 254 -6.72 3.53 12.25
C ASN A 254 -5.48 4.15 12.91
N ILE A 255 -4.80 3.38 13.77
CA ILE A 255 -3.53 3.82 14.38
C ILE A 255 -2.49 4.12 13.28
N MET A 256 -2.34 3.22 12.30
CA MET A 256 -1.39 3.40 11.19
C MET A 256 -1.71 4.65 10.36
N LEU A 257 -2.97 4.82 9.97
CA LEU A 257 -3.41 5.97 9.19
C LEU A 257 -3.24 7.28 9.96
N ASN A 258 -3.43 7.26 11.28
CA ASN A 258 -3.21 8.42 12.15
C ASN A 258 -1.73 8.71 12.45
N ARG A 259 -0.83 7.79 12.11
CA ARG A 259 0.63 7.94 12.27
C ARG A 259 1.36 8.06 10.93
N GLN A 260 0.66 8.47 9.89
CA GLN A 260 1.26 8.73 8.59
C GLN A 260 1.93 10.10 8.54
N PHE A 261 3.10 10.11 7.91
CA PHE A 261 3.92 11.29 7.67
C PHE A 261 4.31 11.36 6.20
N ALA A 262 4.44 12.57 5.69
CA ALA A 262 5.11 12.84 4.44
C ALA A 262 6.59 13.09 4.72
N LEU A 263 7.42 12.15 4.32
CA LEU A 263 8.87 12.25 4.38
C LEU A 263 9.38 12.85 3.07
N THR A 264 10.01 14.00 3.15
CA THR A 264 10.59 14.69 1.99
C THR A 264 12.11 14.64 2.07
N TYR A 265 12.75 14.23 1.00
CA TYR A 265 14.20 14.15 0.88
C TYR A 265 14.70 14.61 -0.48
N LEU A 266 15.99 14.87 -0.57
CA LEU A 266 16.68 15.30 -1.77
C LEU A 266 17.30 14.09 -2.46
N SER A 267 16.73 13.69 -3.60
CA SER A 267 17.25 12.56 -4.39
C SER A 267 18.36 13.02 -5.31
N THR A 268 19.47 12.27 -5.32
CA THR A 268 20.62 12.44 -6.23
C THR A 268 20.44 11.69 -7.54
N HIS A 269 19.29 11.03 -7.76
CA HIS A 269 19.01 10.24 -8.96
C HIS A 269 18.06 10.99 -9.91
N PRO A 270 18.56 11.74 -10.89
CA PRO A 270 17.73 12.61 -11.75
C PRO A 270 17.06 11.87 -12.91
N LYS A 271 17.47 10.64 -13.23
CA LYS A 271 17.00 9.91 -14.38
C LYS A 271 15.64 9.27 -14.15
N LYS A 272 14.86 9.14 -15.23
CA LYS A 272 13.64 8.33 -15.23
C LYS A 272 13.99 6.87 -14.90
N GLY A 273 13.25 6.24 -13.98
CA GLY A 273 13.50 4.85 -13.60
C GLY A 273 12.83 4.45 -12.29
N PHE A 274 12.99 3.17 -11.95
CA PHE A 274 12.57 2.63 -10.68
C PHE A 274 13.73 2.70 -9.67
N TYR A 275 13.42 3.16 -8.45
CA TYR A 275 14.39 3.32 -7.37
C TYR A 275 13.91 2.56 -6.14
N LYS A 276 14.77 1.70 -5.61
CA LYS A 276 14.52 1.04 -4.33
C LYS A 276 14.71 2.04 -3.20
N ILE A 277 13.82 1.98 -2.21
CA ILE A 277 13.87 2.85 -1.04
C ILE A 277 14.02 2.02 0.22
N GLU A 278 14.85 2.50 1.12
CA GLU A 278 14.97 2.04 2.49
C GLU A 278 14.91 3.25 3.42
N VAL A 279 14.04 3.19 4.43
CA VAL A 279 13.91 4.22 5.46
C VAL A 279 14.14 3.55 6.82
N ILE A 280 15.13 4.03 7.55
CA ILE A 280 15.58 3.45 8.80
C ILE A 280 15.55 4.52 9.88
N SER A 281 15.11 4.16 11.09
CA SER A 281 15.31 5.00 12.28
C SER A 281 16.59 4.61 13.00
N THR A 282 17.33 5.59 13.48
CA THR A 282 18.47 5.37 14.40
C THR A 282 17.99 4.95 15.79
N ASN A 283 16.73 5.20 16.13
CA ASN A 283 16.12 4.77 17.37
C ASN A 283 15.57 3.34 17.24
N PRO A 284 16.12 2.34 17.97
CA PRO A 284 15.71 0.94 17.84
C PRO A 284 14.28 0.66 18.32
N LYS A 285 13.65 1.57 19.06
CA LYS A 285 12.26 1.46 19.51
C LYS A 285 11.26 1.88 18.43
N VAL A 286 11.73 2.54 17.36
CA VAL A 286 10.91 3.07 16.28
C VAL A 286 10.95 2.13 15.09
N ARG A 287 9.78 1.73 14.64
CA ARG A 287 9.57 1.00 13.39
C ARG A 287 8.95 1.93 12.36
N ILE A 288 9.48 1.90 11.15
CA ILE A 288 8.98 2.70 10.03
C ILE A 288 8.48 1.75 8.94
N GLU A 289 7.21 1.90 8.56
CA GLU A 289 6.66 1.27 7.37
C GLU A 289 6.68 2.27 6.22
N HIS A 290 7.16 1.83 5.07
CA HIS A 290 7.36 2.67 3.91
C HIS A 290 7.29 1.84 2.63
N PRO A 291 6.92 2.43 1.46
CA PRO A 291 7.01 1.73 0.19
C PRO A 291 8.47 1.35 -0.10
N LYS A 292 8.70 0.12 -0.57
CA LYS A 292 10.06 -0.39 -0.84
C LYS A 292 10.66 0.14 -2.14
N GLY A 293 9.89 0.91 -2.89
CA GLY A 293 10.38 1.57 -4.09
C GLY A 293 9.36 2.50 -4.71
N TYR A 294 9.80 3.28 -5.65
CA TYR A 294 8.96 4.15 -6.47
C TYR A 294 9.51 4.27 -7.88
N TYR A 295 8.67 4.77 -8.78
CA TYR A 295 9.05 5.05 -10.16
C TYR A 295 9.04 6.55 -10.44
N TYR A 296 10.18 7.09 -10.84
CA TYR A 296 10.28 8.47 -11.29
C TYR A 296 10.05 8.56 -12.82
N ARG A 297 9.07 9.36 -13.22
CA ARG A 297 8.68 9.52 -14.63
C ARG A 297 9.58 10.47 -15.43
N GLY A 298 10.49 11.20 -14.79
CA GLY A 298 11.24 12.30 -15.38
C GLY A 298 10.52 13.64 -15.20
N ARG A 299 11.20 14.74 -15.46
CA ARG A 299 10.55 16.06 -15.60
C ARG A 299 9.72 16.03 -16.89
N GLN A 300 8.44 16.38 -16.77
CA GLN A 300 7.63 16.73 -17.96
C GLN A 300 8.02 18.11 -18.46
#